data_cf38254b4a77bddadb9d3d5550d43b1d
#
_entry.id   cf38254b4a77bddadb9d3d5550d43b1d
#
_cell.length_a   1.000
_cell.length_b   1.000
_cell.length_c   1.000
_cell.angle_alpha   90.00
_cell.angle_beta   90.00
_cell.angle_gamma   90.00
#
_symmetry.space_group_name_H-M   'P 1'
#
loop_
_entity.id
_entity.type
_entity.pdbx_description
1 polymer ?
#
loop_
_entity_poly.entity_id
_entity_poly.type
_entity_poly.pdbx_seq_one_letter_code
_entity_poly.pdbx_strand_id
1 'polypeptide(L)'
;MNIPANLKYTKDHEWIMVEGDMATVGITDFAQGELGDIVYVEVETEGETLEQHEVFGTIEAVKTVSDLFIPVSGEVVKFNESLESNPEYINSDAYGKGWIVKVKMHDLSQLDELLDAASYQKLLG
;
A
#
# COMPACT_ATOMS: atom_id res chain seq x y z
N MET A 1 -11.08 -14.15 0.15
CA MET A 1 -10.07 -13.06 0.24
C MET A 1 -8.89 -13.39 -0.67
N ASN A 2 -8.47 -12.41 -1.47
CA ASN A 2 -7.38 -12.61 -2.42
C ASN A 2 -6.04 -12.18 -1.83
N ILE A 3 -5.01 -13.06 -1.92
CA ILE A 3 -3.65 -12.75 -1.49
C ILE A 3 -2.72 -13.21 -2.62
N PRO A 4 -2.47 -12.33 -3.62
CA PRO A 4 -1.64 -12.70 -4.77
C PRO A 4 -0.25 -13.21 -4.38
N ALA A 5 0.17 -14.32 -5.01
CA ALA A 5 1.43 -14.97 -4.68
C ALA A 5 2.66 -14.23 -5.18
N ASN A 6 2.48 -13.31 -6.14
CA ASN A 6 3.59 -12.58 -6.75
C ASN A 6 3.91 -11.24 -6.07
N LEU A 7 3.22 -10.93 -4.97
CA LEU A 7 3.43 -9.68 -4.23
C LEU A 7 4.14 -9.95 -2.91
N LYS A 8 4.60 -8.88 -2.28
CA LYS A 8 5.11 -8.91 -0.91
C LYS A 8 4.16 -8.11 -0.03
N TYR A 9 4.25 -8.32 1.28
CA TYR A 9 3.27 -7.78 2.23
C TYR A 9 3.94 -7.28 3.49
N THR A 10 3.24 -6.40 4.23
CA THR A 10 3.69 -5.92 5.53
C THR A 10 2.71 -6.34 6.62
N LYS A 11 3.16 -6.19 7.86
CA LYS A 11 2.30 -6.42 9.04
C LYS A 11 1.18 -5.39 9.14
N ASP A 12 1.34 -4.26 8.45
CA ASP A 12 0.35 -3.18 8.42
C ASP A 12 -0.65 -3.35 7.28
N HIS A 13 -0.63 -4.52 6.63
CA HIS A 13 -1.57 -4.90 5.58
C HIS A 13 -1.44 -4.06 4.31
N GLU A 14 -0.19 -3.75 3.94
CA GLU A 14 0.13 -3.14 2.67
C GLU A 14 0.74 -4.18 1.76
N TRP A 15 0.50 -4.04 0.45
CA TRP A 15 1.12 -4.91 -0.54
C TRP A 15 2.12 -4.13 -1.38
N ILE A 16 3.13 -4.82 -1.89
CA ILE A 16 4.20 -4.22 -2.69
C ILE A 16 4.42 -5.06 -3.94
N MET A 17 4.37 -4.39 -5.11
CA MET A 17 4.74 -5.01 -6.38
C MET A 17 6.06 -4.39 -6.83
N VAL A 18 7.08 -5.23 -7.03
CA VAL A 18 8.44 -4.78 -7.34
C VAL A 18 8.73 -4.93 -8.82
N GLU A 19 9.22 -3.85 -9.43
CA GLU A 19 9.71 -3.85 -10.81
C GLU A 19 11.02 -3.07 -10.84
N GLY A 20 12.16 -3.79 -10.82
CA GLY A 20 13.47 -3.14 -10.71
C GLY A 20 13.62 -2.44 -9.37
N ASP A 21 13.87 -1.13 -9.42
CA ASP A 21 13.95 -0.32 -8.19
C ASP A 21 12.64 0.41 -7.86
N MET A 22 11.57 0.14 -8.63
CA MET A 22 10.27 0.74 -8.38
C MET A 22 9.36 -0.21 -7.63
N ALA A 23 8.68 0.30 -6.62
CA ALA A 23 7.67 -0.44 -5.87
C ALA A 23 6.32 0.25 -6.02
N THR A 24 5.31 -0.51 -6.42
CA THR A 24 3.93 -0.04 -6.38
C THR A 24 3.32 -0.54 -5.08
N VAL A 25 2.67 0.35 -4.35
CA VAL A 25 2.18 0.09 -2.99
C VAL A 25 0.69 0.35 -2.91
N GLY A 26 -0.01 -0.54 -2.24
CA GLY A 26 -1.43 -0.37 -1.92
C GLY A 26 -1.76 -1.10 -0.64
N ILE A 27 -3.03 -1.17 -0.28
CA ILE A 27 -3.49 -1.94 0.88
C ILE A 27 -4.12 -3.24 0.41
N THR A 28 -4.05 -4.26 1.27
CA THR A 28 -4.52 -5.59 0.91
C THR A 28 -6.04 -5.69 0.91
N ASP A 29 -6.54 -6.77 0.34
CA ASP A 29 -7.96 -7.08 0.37
C ASP A 29 -8.48 -7.21 1.81
N PHE A 30 -7.66 -7.79 2.70
CA PHE A 30 -8.00 -7.85 4.11
C PHE A 30 -8.17 -6.45 4.70
N ALA A 31 -7.22 -5.54 4.42
CA ALA A 31 -7.26 -4.19 4.97
C ALA A 31 -8.48 -3.41 4.50
N GLN A 32 -8.81 -3.47 3.21
CA GLN A 32 -9.98 -2.75 2.71
C GLN A 32 -11.26 -3.31 3.29
N GLY A 33 -11.32 -4.62 3.53
CA GLY A 33 -12.48 -5.25 4.16
C GLY A 33 -12.67 -4.80 5.60
N GLU A 34 -11.57 -4.66 6.33
CA GLU A 34 -11.61 -4.18 7.72
C GLU A 34 -12.00 -2.70 7.80
N LEU A 35 -11.53 -1.88 6.86
CA LEU A 35 -11.85 -0.46 6.84
C LEU A 35 -13.29 -0.19 6.37
N GLY A 36 -13.80 -1.02 5.48
CA GLY A 36 -15.10 -0.79 4.85
C GLY A 36 -14.99 0.20 3.70
N ASP A 37 -16.08 0.87 3.38
CA ASP A 37 -16.15 1.77 2.22
C ASP A 37 -15.16 2.92 2.34
N ILE A 38 -14.24 3.01 1.39
CA ILE A 38 -13.21 4.06 1.33
C ILE A 38 -13.82 5.27 0.64
N VAL A 39 -13.71 6.43 1.29
CA VAL A 39 -14.32 7.67 0.80
C VAL A 39 -13.28 8.72 0.42
N TYR A 40 -12.03 8.61 0.92
CA TYR A 40 -11.00 9.59 0.62
C TYR A 40 -9.61 9.00 0.87
N VAL A 41 -8.66 9.37 0.02
CA VAL A 41 -7.25 9.01 0.17
C VAL A 41 -6.44 10.29 0.01
N GLU A 42 -5.58 10.59 0.97
CA GLU A 42 -4.73 11.77 0.93
C GLU A 42 -3.27 11.38 0.95
N VAL A 43 -2.51 11.84 -0.04
CA VAL A 43 -1.06 11.66 -0.09
C VAL A 43 -0.45 13.01 -0.42
N GLU A 44 0.23 13.59 0.57
CA GLU A 44 0.89 14.89 0.42
C GLU A 44 2.41 14.76 0.27
N THR A 45 2.91 13.52 0.24
CA THR A 45 4.34 13.22 0.23
C THR A 45 4.91 12.98 -1.16
N GLU A 46 4.12 13.15 -2.22
CA GLU A 46 4.63 12.99 -3.59
C GLU A 46 5.82 13.92 -3.81
N GLY A 47 6.93 13.35 -4.29
CA GLY A 47 8.18 14.09 -4.45
C GLY A 47 9.11 14.06 -3.25
N GLU A 48 8.66 13.54 -2.11
CA GLU A 48 9.47 13.47 -0.89
C GLU A 48 10.14 12.11 -0.75
N THR A 49 11.29 12.11 -0.09
CA THR A 49 12.00 10.89 0.28
C THR A 49 11.68 10.54 1.72
N LEU A 50 11.21 9.33 1.94
CA LEU A 50 10.80 8.84 3.26
C LEU A 50 11.64 7.65 3.69
N GLU A 51 11.80 7.52 5.00
CA GLU A 51 12.40 6.32 5.59
C GLU A 51 11.33 5.26 5.80
N GLN A 52 11.74 3.98 5.75
CA GLN A 52 10.85 2.85 5.98
C GLN A 52 10.00 3.07 7.24
N HIS A 53 8.72 2.77 7.13
CA HIS A 53 7.71 2.88 8.20
C HIS A 53 7.22 4.30 8.50
N GLU A 54 7.71 5.31 7.80
CA GLU A 54 7.13 6.64 7.93
C GLU A 54 5.74 6.68 7.26
N VAL A 55 4.89 7.58 7.73
CA VAL A 55 3.55 7.77 7.15
C VAL A 55 3.69 8.45 5.80
N PHE A 56 3.16 7.82 4.74
CA PHE A 56 3.18 8.46 3.41
C PHE A 56 1.83 9.06 3.03
N GLY A 57 0.79 8.74 3.76
CA GLY A 57 -0.54 9.26 3.47
C GLY A 57 -1.55 8.76 4.48
N THR A 58 -2.81 9.10 4.25
CA THR A 58 -3.94 8.65 5.07
C THR A 58 -5.05 8.14 4.19
N ILE A 59 -5.84 7.24 4.75
CA ILE A 59 -7.00 6.68 4.07
C ILE A 59 -8.21 6.86 4.99
N GLU A 60 -9.29 7.39 4.43
CA GLU A 60 -10.50 7.64 5.18
C GLU A 60 -11.63 6.74 4.69
N ALA A 61 -12.21 5.98 5.59
CA ALA A 61 -13.40 5.19 5.34
C ALA A 61 -14.58 5.86 6.04
N VAL A 62 -15.78 5.39 5.76
CA VAL A 62 -16.99 5.95 6.40
C VAL A 62 -16.88 5.88 7.91
N LYS A 63 -16.34 4.79 8.44
CA LYS A 63 -16.31 4.55 9.89
C LYS A 63 -15.00 4.88 10.58
N THR A 64 -13.90 5.12 9.85
CA THR A 64 -12.58 5.30 10.47
C THR A 64 -11.58 5.95 9.53
N VAL A 65 -10.48 6.46 10.10
CA VAL A 65 -9.34 7.00 9.36
C VAL A 65 -8.10 6.22 9.78
N SER A 66 -7.22 5.90 8.84
CA SER A 66 -6.01 5.14 9.09
C SER A 66 -4.81 5.78 8.41
N ASP A 67 -3.64 5.72 9.06
CA ASP A 67 -2.38 6.13 8.45
C ASP A 67 -1.87 5.02 7.52
N LEU A 68 -1.14 5.45 6.48
CA LEU A 68 -0.48 4.54 5.55
C LEU A 68 1.02 4.66 5.75
N PHE A 69 1.69 3.53 6.02
CA PHE A 69 3.12 3.48 6.32
C PHE A 69 3.89 2.99 5.10
N ILE A 70 5.01 3.69 4.78
CA ILE A 70 5.79 3.28 3.62
C ILE A 70 6.55 1.99 3.94
N PRO A 71 6.43 0.95 3.11
CA PRO A 71 7.03 -0.35 3.43
C PRO A 71 8.53 -0.42 3.19
N VAL A 72 9.06 0.49 2.38
CA VAL A 72 10.49 0.55 2.05
C VAL A 72 10.90 2.01 1.96
N SER A 73 12.18 2.30 2.28
CA SER A 73 12.71 3.66 2.15
C SER A 73 12.82 4.04 0.68
N GLY A 74 12.45 5.26 0.35
CA GLY A 74 12.57 5.74 -1.01
C GLY A 74 11.81 7.02 -1.27
N GLU A 75 11.84 7.44 -2.53
CA GLU A 75 11.12 8.62 -2.98
C GLU A 75 9.71 8.24 -3.44
N VAL A 76 8.70 8.95 -2.94
CA VAL A 76 7.33 8.80 -3.41
C VAL A 76 7.23 9.53 -4.75
N VAL A 77 7.31 8.78 -5.85
CA VAL A 77 7.40 9.39 -7.18
C VAL A 77 6.05 9.66 -7.80
N LYS A 78 4.99 8.94 -7.39
CA LYS A 78 3.67 9.14 -7.99
C LYS A 78 2.56 8.67 -7.07
N PHE A 79 1.52 9.50 -6.97
CA PHE A 79 0.23 9.13 -6.35
C PHE A 79 -0.74 8.74 -7.45
N ASN A 80 -1.58 7.75 -7.22
CA ASN A 80 -2.62 7.35 -8.15
C ASN A 80 -3.76 8.36 -8.11
N GLU A 81 -3.73 9.32 -9.03
CA GLU A 81 -4.69 10.41 -9.06
C GLU A 81 -6.13 9.95 -9.30
N SER A 82 -6.32 8.76 -9.87
CA SER A 82 -7.66 8.20 -10.06
C SER A 82 -8.41 8.04 -8.75
N LEU A 83 -7.67 7.88 -7.63
CA LEU A 83 -8.30 7.72 -6.32
C LEU A 83 -8.94 9.01 -5.80
N GLU A 84 -8.60 10.17 -6.36
CA GLU A 84 -9.24 11.41 -5.98
C GLU A 84 -10.73 11.41 -6.35
N SER A 85 -11.03 10.88 -7.54
CA SER A 85 -12.42 10.77 -8.02
C SER A 85 -13.06 9.43 -7.68
N ASN A 86 -12.25 8.38 -7.53
CA ASN A 86 -12.74 7.01 -7.38
C ASN A 86 -12.01 6.29 -6.23
N PRO A 87 -12.13 6.77 -4.99
CA PRO A 87 -11.47 6.10 -3.86
C PRO A 87 -11.96 4.67 -3.66
N GLU A 88 -13.16 4.35 -4.11
CA GLU A 88 -13.74 3.01 -4.04
C GLU A 88 -13.01 1.97 -4.89
N TYR A 89 -12.08 2.39 -5.76
CA TYR A 89 -11.22 1.44 -6.47
C TYR A 89 -10.43 0.57 -5.49
N ILE A 90 -10.10 1.12 -4.32
CA ILE A 90 -9.40 0.36 -3.29
C ILE A 90 -10.26 -0.81 -2.82
N ASN A 91 -11.58 -0.61 -2.71
CA ASN A 91 -12.48 -1.67 -2.30
C ASN A 91 -12.72 -2.69 -3.42
N SER A 92 -12.90 -2.23 -4.65
CA SER A 92 -13.31 -3.09 -5.74
C SER A 92 -12.15 -3.79 -6.45
N ASP A 93 -10.94 -3.20 -6.39
CA ASP A 93 -9.79 -3.72 -7.12
C ASP A 93 -8.49 -3.33 -6.40
N ALA A 94 -8.35 -3.83 -5.17
CA ALA A 94 -7.26 -3.45 -4.26
C ALA A 94 -5.87 -3.64 -4.85
N TYR A 95 -5.67 -4.66 -5.69
CA TYR A 95 -4.37 -4.99 -6.27
C TYR A 95 -4.17 -4.47 -7.69
N GLY A 96 -5.17 -3.83 -8.25
CA GLY A 96 -5.13 -3.26 -9.60
C GLY A 96 -5.35 -1.77 -9.55
N LYS A 97 -6.54 -1.31 -9.94
CA LYS A 97 -6.86 0.12 -9.99
C LYS A 97 -6.71 0.83 -8.66
N GLY A 98 -6.75 0.09 -7.57
CA GLY A 98 -6.64 0.63 -6.21
C GLY A 98 -5.22 0.84 -5.71
N TRP A 99 -4.19 0.74 -6.56
CA TRP A 99 -2.83 1.05 -6.12
C TRP A 99 -2.75 2.51 -5.64
N ILE A 100 -1.91 2.79 -4.64
CA ILE A 100 -1.92 4.10 -4.00
C ILE A 100 -0.73 4.95 -4.43
N VAL A 101 0.50 4.46 -4.26
CA VAL A 101 1.71 5.20 -4.64
C VAL A 101 2.71 4.31 -5.33
N LYS A 102 3.63 4.95 -6.08
CA LYS A 102 4.84 4.30 -6.59
C LYS A 102 6.03 4.93 -5.89
N VAL A 103 6.95 4.08 -5.46
CA VAL A 103 8.13 4.47 -4.68
C VAL A 103 9.38 4.02 -5.41
N LYS A 104 10.33 4.93 -5.59
CA LYS A 104 11.66 4.55 -6.07
C LYS A 104 12.48 4.14 -4.85
N MET A 105 12.78 2.85 -4.75
CA MET A 105 13.43 2.29 -3.58
C MET A 105 14.89 2.70 -3.48
N HIS A 106 15.34 3.06 -2.28
CA HIS A 106 16.72 3.44 -2.02
C HIS A 106 17.54 2.30 -1.42
N ASP A 107 16.88 1.30 -0.82
CA ASP A 107 17.55 0.17 -0.18
C ASP A 107 16.77 -1.12 -0.50
N LEU A 108 17.22 -1.82 -1.53
CA LEU A 108 16.55 -3.04 -1.97
C LEU A 108 16.65 -4.17 -0.94
N SER A 109 17.60 -4.10 -0.01
CA SER A 109 17.72 -5.12 1.04
C SER A 109 16.52 -5.14 1.97
N GLN A 110 15.78 -4.03 2.04
CA GLN A 110 14.57 -3.97 2.87
C GLN A 110 13.47 -4.91 2.37
N LEU A 111 13.53 -5.33 1.10
CA LEU A 111 12.58 -6.30 0.56
C LEU A 111 12.65 -7.63 1.29
N ASP A 112 13.82 -7.97 1.85
CA ASP A 112 14.00 -9.22 2.60
C ASP A 112 13.25 -9.21 3.92
N GLU A 113 12.85 -8.05 4.40
CA GLU A 113 12.09 -7.92 5.65
C GLU A 113 10.59 -8.06 5.43
N LEU A 114 10.15 -8.08 4.18
CA LEU A 114 8.73 -8.16 3.85
C LEU A 114 8.25 -9.61 3.84
N LEU A 115 6.94 -9.78 4.01
CA LEU A 115 6.32 -11.10 4.04
C LEU A 115 5.97 -11.55 2.63
N ASP A 116 6.12 -12.83 2.34
CA ASP A 116 5.53 -13.42 1.13
C ASP A 116 4.05 -13.73 1.40
N ALA A 117 3.33 -14.18 0.38
CA ALA A 117 1.89 -14.45 0.51
C ALA A 117 1.59 -15.50 1.57
N ALA A 118 2.41 -16.55 1.65
CA ALA A 118 2.19 -17.62 2.63
C ALA A 118 2.37 -17.12 4.06
N SER A 119 3.43 -16.34 4.29
CA SER A 119 3.70 -15.77 5.61
C SER A 119 2.64 -14.76 6.02
N TYR A 120 2.18 -13.95 5.06
CA TYR A 120 1.12 -12.99 5.33
C TYR A 120 -0.19 -13.71 5.68
N GLN A 121 -0.50 -14.77 4.96
CA GLN A 121 -1.70 -15.56 5.24
C GLN A 121 -1.67 -16.15 6.66
N LYS A 122 -0.51 -16.60 7.11
CA LYS A 122 -0.35 -17.09 8.48
C LYS A 122 -0.57 -15.98 9.50
N LEU A 123 -0.14 -14.76 9.17
CA LEU A 123 -0.36 -13.61 10.04
C LEU A 123 -1.84 -13.34 10.24
N LEU A 124 -2.63 -13.52 9.20
CA LEU A 124 -4.08 -13.29 9.25
C LEU A 124 -4.82 -14.39 10.02
N GLY A 125 -4.25 -15.56 10.13
CA GLY A 125 -4.83 -16.69 10.85
C GLY A 125 -5.51 -17.72 9.94
#